data_16bf8b4bce25a0de380f68aa59d860eb
#
_entry.id   16bf8b4bce25a0de380f68aa59d860eb
#
_cell.length_a   1.000
_cell.length_b   1.000
_cell.length_c   1.000
_cell.angle_alpha   90.00
_cell.angle_beta   90.00
_cell.angle_gamma   90.00
#
_symmetry.space_group_name_H-M   'P 1'
#
loop_
_entity.id
_entity.type
_entity.pdbx_description
1 polymer ?
#
loop_
_entity_poly.entity_id
_entity_poly.type
_entity_poly.pdbx_seq_one_letter_code
_entity_poly.pdbx_strand_id
1 'polypeptide(L)'
;MEFLLIAAVIAIAVAVVSRSQNKGQTQLQAHQNRHLEDHRAEAARWVERLGGQVFNLDGVDEPSKQAMADASERYTSAVSELERARTPVQAQLAKDTALEGLYYVRAARSAMGLDPGPELPATPGQDRAGRVTEDRTVEVDGRTMSAATGPSDQTPHYYPGGVVAGRPVPAGWYSEPWWASALASGVWMMSSMMMFNMMFAGMAGVGYSGEDFAAGVGEGGADVGDVGGDMGGGDDGGFFDGGLLGGDGGDGGGDAGGDGGGFFDGGLFGDGGGLFDF
;
A
#
# COMPACT_ATOMS: atom_id res chain seq x y z
N MET A 1 7.28 -13.85 -67.85
CA MET A 1 8.34 -13.05 -67.19
C MET A 1 7.78 -11.93 -66.33
N GLU A 2 6.71 -11.31 -66.72
CA GLU A 2 6.07 -10.15 -65.97
C GLU A 2 5.57 -10.54 -64.55
N PHE A 3 4.96 -11.72 -64.38
CA PHE A 3 4.48 -12.18 -63.07
C PHE A 3 5.60 -12.40 -62.04
N LEU A 4 6.79 -12.77 -62.48
CA LEU A 4 7.96 -12.94 -61.60
C LEU A 4 8.51 -11.58 -61.10
N LEU A 5 8.44 -10.55 -61.95
CA LEU A 5 8.85 -9.22 -61.56
C LEU A 5 7.85 -8.57 -60.57
N ILE A 6 6.57 -8.78 -60.77
CA ILE A 6 5.53 -8.32 -59.82
C ILE A 6 5.66 -9.03 -58.45
N ALA A 7 5.87 -10.34 -58.45
CA ALA A 7 6.06 -11.07 -57.20
C ALA A 7 7.34 -10.61 -56.47
N ALA A 8 8.42 -10.31 -57.15
CA ALA A 8 9.64 -9.78 -56.55
C ALA A 8 9.47 -8.39 -55.93
N VAL A 9 8.70 -7.50 -56.58
CA VAL A 9 8.40 -6.16 -56.08
C VAL A 9 7.53 -6.26 -54.81
N ILE A 10 6.53 -7.12 -54.80
CA ILE A 10 5.66 -7.34 -53.63
C ILE A 10 6.50 -7.93 -52.47
N ALA A 11 7.38 -8.87 -52.71
CA ALA A 11 8.25 -9.47 -51.67
C ALA A 11 9.19 -8.40 -51.06
N ILE A 12 9.75 -7.52 -51.88
CA ILE A 12 10.61 -6.42 -51.41
C ILE A 12 9.77 -5.42 -50.59
N ALA A 13 8.58 -5.04 -51.05
CA ALA A 13 7.71 -4.15 -50.31
C ALA A 13 7.31 -4.71 -48.94
N VAL A 14 6.94 -5.99 -48.85
CA VAL A 14 6.62 -6.68 -47.61
C VAL A 14 7.86 -6.73 -46.69
N ALA A 15 9.05 -7.00 -47.23
CA ALA A 15 10.29 -7.03 -46.45
C ALA A 15 10.68 -5.64 -45.91
N VAL A 16 10.42 -4.57 -46.63
CA VAL A 16 10.67 -3.20 -46.18
C VAL A 16 9.69 -2.79 -45.09
N VAL A 17 8.41 -3.09 -45.28
CA VAL A 17 7.37 -2.79 -44.27
C VAL A 17 7.61 -3.56 -42.98
N SER A 18 7.92 -4.86 -43.04
CA SER A 18 8.20 -5.66 -41.84
C SER A 18 9.47 -5.21 -41.12
N ARG A 19 10.51 -4.77 -41.83
CA ARG A 19 11.71 -4.19 -41.20
C ARG A 19 11.43 -2.84 -40.55
N SER A 20 10.56 -2.03 -41.11
CA SER A 20 10.16 -0.73 -40.55
C SER A 20 9.35 -0.91 -39.29
N GLN A 21 8.39 -1.86 -39.27
CA GLN A 21 7.58 -2.18 -38.08
C GLN A 21 8.43 -2.75 -36.94
N ASN A 22 9.35 -3.65 -37.22
CA ASN A 22 10.26 -4.19 -36.22
C ASN A 22 11.15 -3.12 -35.55
N LYS A 23 11.62 -2.14 -36.31
CA LYS A 23 12.43 -1.04 -35.74
C LYS A 23 11.61 -0.17 -34.79
N GLY A 24 10.36 0.12 -35.13
CA GLY A 24 9.45 0.88 -34.28
C GLY A 24 9.17 0.16 -32.95
N GLN A 25 8.86 -1.13 -33.02
CA GLN A 25 8.61 -1.95 -31.83
C GLN A 25 9.84 -2.06 -30.93
N THR A 26 11.02 -2.25 -31.49
CA THR A 26 12.27 -2.32 -30.71
C THR A 26 12.59 -1.00 -30.00
N GLN A 27 12.29 0.15 -30.62
CA GLN A 27 12.48 1.47 -30.01
C GLN A 27 11.49 1.72 -28.88
N LEU A 28 10.20 1.33 -29.05
CA LEU A 28 9.19 1.44 -28.02
C LEU A 28 9.54 0.56 -26.81
N GLN A 29 9.93 -0.68 -27.01
CA GLN A 29 10.37 -1.58 -25.96
C GLN A 29 11.62 -1.06 -25.22
N ALA A 30 12.59 -0.53 -25.94
CA ALA A 30 13.79 0.06 -25.35
C ALA A 30 13.46 1.32 -24.53
N HIS A 31 12.43 2.08 -24.90
CA HIS A 31 11.96 3.23 -24.14
C HIS A 31 11.22 2.79 -22.87
N GLN A 32 10.32 1.82 -22.97
CA GLN A 32 9.60 1.26 -21.83
C GLN A 32 10.56 0.64 -20.81
N ASN A 33 11.57 -0.11 -21.28
CA ASN A 33 12.57 -0.70 -20.38
C ASN A 33 13.37 0.37 -19.64
N ARG A 34 13.79 1.45 -20.32
CA ARG A 34 14.48 2.56 -19.64
C ARG A 34 13.63 3.22 -18.58
N HIS A 35 12.35 3.48 -18.87
CA HIS A 35 11.43 4.01 -17.88
C HIS A 35 11.29 3.11 -16.65
N LEU A 36 11.17 1.80 -16.86
CA LEU A 36 11.14 0.86 -15.75
C LEU A 36 12.43 0.91 -14.92
N GLU A 37 13.60 0.92 -15.58
CA GLU A 37 14.90 1.00 -14.91
C GLU A 37 15.05 2.28 -14.09
N ASP A 38 14.62 3.43 -14.62
CA ASP A 38 14.64 4.72 -13.93
C ASP A 38 13.76 4.69 -12.67
N HIS A 39 12.52 4.20 -12.78
CA HIS A 39 11.61 4.07 -11.64
C HIS A 39 12.12 3.07 -10.59
N ARG A 40 12.69 1.95 -11.03
CA ARG A 40 13.31 0.98 -10.09
C ARG A 40 14.52 1.56 -9.37
N ALA A 41 15.36 2.32 -10.07
CA ALA A 41 16.51 2.99 -9.46
C ALA A 41 16.07 4.07 -8.46
N GLU A 42 14.99 4.79 -8.74
CA GLU A 42 14.40 5.75 -7.81
C GLU A 42 13.83 5.04 -6.57
N ALA A 43 13.02 4.01 -6.76
CA ALA A 43 12.45 3.22 -5.67
C ALA A 43 13.54 2.59 -4.79
N ALA A 44 14.60 2.03 -5.40
CA ALA A 44 15.73 1.45 -4.68
C ALA A 44 16.37 2.45 -3.69
N ARG A 45 16.56 3.70 -4.10
CA ARG A 45 17.12 4.73 -3.21
C ARG A 45 16.25 4.99 -1.98
N TRP A 46 14.92 4.95 -2.13
CA TRP A 46 14.01 5.14 -0.99
C TRP A 46 13.97 3.91 -0.08
N VAL A 47 14.00 2.71 -0.66
CA VAL A 47 14.09 1.45 0.09
C VAL A 47 15.39 1.37 0.88
N GLU A 48 16.52 1.69 0.27
CA GLU A 48 17.84 1.73 0.94
C GLU A 48 17.86 2.77 2.07
N ARG A 49 17.27 3.95 1.84
CA ARG A 49 17.15 4.97 2.87
C ARG A 49 16.32 4.50 4.06
N LEU A 50 15.18 3.85 3.81
CA LEU A 50 14.34 3.26 4.85
C LEU A 50 15.10 2.18 5.61
N GLY A 51 15.75 1.25 4.90
CA GLY A 51 16.55 0.18 5.50
C GLY A 51 17.62 0.74 6.43
N GLY A 52 18.35 1.78 5.98
CA GLY A 52 19.35 2.45 6.80
C GLY A 52 18.78 3.05 8.09
N GLN A 53 17.53 3.53 8.10
CA GLN A 53 16.88 4.03 9.32
C GLN A 53 16.40 2.88 10.21
N VAL A 54 15.75 1.88 9.64
CA VAL A 54 15.21 0.72 10.38
C VAL A 54 16.31 -0.04 11.12
N PHE A 55 17.49 -0.22 10.50
CA PHE A 55 18.59 -0.94 11.12
C PHE A 55 19.39 -0.13 12.16
N ASN A 56 19.24 1.19 12.21
CA ASN A 56 20.04 2.05 13.10
C ASN A 56 19.22 2.76 14.18
N LEU A 57 17.91 2.55 14.23
CA LEU A 57 17.03 3.22 15.18
C LEU A 57 16.19 2.20 15.94
N ASP A 58 16.34 2.18 17.26
CA ASP A 58 15.52 1.37 18.16
C ASP A 58 14.52 2.25 18.91
N GLY A 59 13.26 1.81 18.99
CA GLY A 59 12.25 2.46 19.82
C GLY A 59 12.52 2.25 21.30
N VAL A 60 12.31 3.27 22.12
CA VAL A 60 12.57 3.22 23.58
C VAL A 60 11.30 3.15 24.41
N ASP A 61 10.19 3.69 23.91
CA ASP A 61 8.86 3.68 24.52
C ASP A 61 7.86 2.92 23.62
N GLU A 62 6.65 2.69 24.11
CA GLU A 62 5.66 1.90 23.37
C GLU A 62 5.31 2.52 22.01
N PRO A 63 5.03 3.85 21.87
CA PRO A 63 4.74 4.43 20.57
C PRO A 63 5.90 4.34 19.58
N SER A 64 7.12 4.59 20.03
CA SER A 64 8.30 4.50 19.15
C SER A 64 8.62 3.07 18.73
N LYS A 65 8.44 2.09 19.61
CA LYS A 65 8.60 0.66 19.28
C LYS A 65 7.57 0.22 18.26
N GLN A 66 6.29 0.59 18.46
CA GLN A 66 5.24 0.26 17.52
C GLN A 66 5.51 0.89 16.15
N ALA A 67 5.83 2.18 16.11
CA ALA A 67 6.15 2.86 14.86
C ALA A 67 7.38 2.26 14.14
N MET A 68 8.40 1.80 14.89
CA MET A 68 9.55 1.10 14.29
C MET A 68 9.20 -0.30 13.80
N ALA A 69 8.27 -1.01 14.46
CA ALA A 69 7.75 -2.28 13.96
C ALA A 69 7.02 -2.09 12.63
N ASP A 70 6.14 -1.08 12.54
CA ASP A 70 5.43 -0.73 11.32
C ASP A 70 6.41 -0.31 10.20
N ALA A 71 7.44 0.49 10.52
CA ALA A 71 8.50 0.85 9.58
C ALA A 71 9.24 -0.39 9.02
N SER A 72 9.52 -1.38 9.86
CA SER A 72 10.20 -2.63 9.49
C SER A 72 9.34 -3.49 8.58
N GLU A 73 8.02 -3.52 8.83
CA GLU A 73 7.06 -4.20 7.96
C GLU A 73 7.00 -3.53 6.59
N ARG A 74 6.91 -2.19 6.53
CA ARG A 74 6.95 -1.44 5.27
C ARG A 74 8.26 -1.66 4.52
N TYR A 75 9.40 -1.72 5.21
CA TYR A 75 10.69 -2.03 4.59
C TYR A 75 10.67 -3.41 3.91
N THR A 76 10.22 -4.43 4.61
CA THR A 76 10.14 -5.80 4.05
C THR A 76 9.21 -5.86 2.85
N SER A 77 8.06 -5.19 2.92
CA SER A 77 7.10 -5.09 1.82
C SER A 77 7.70 -4.35 0.62
N ALA A 78 8.32 -3.20 0.82
CA ALA A 78 8.93 -2.40 -0.23
C ALA A 78 10.07 -3.13 -0.96
N VAL A 79 10.91 -3.88 -0.23
CA VAL A 79 11.94 -4.75 -0.83
C VAL A 79 11.31 -5.80 -1.73
N SER A 80 10.30 -6.50 -1.23
CA SER A 80 9.60 -7.55 -1.98
C SER A 80 8.87 -7.01 -3.22
N GLU A 81 8.23 -5.86 -3.11
CA GLU A 81 7.57 -5.18 -4.23
C GLU A 81 8.58 -4.75 -5.30
N LEU A 82 9.70 -4.15 -4.88
CA LEU A 82 10.76 -3.71 -5.79
C LEU A 82 11.40 -4.89 -6.57
N GLU A 83 11.64 -6.00 -5.91
CA GLU A 83 12.17 -7.21 -6.54
C GLU A 83 11.23 -7.77 -7.61
N ARG A 84 9.92 -7.73 -7.33
CA ARG A 84 8.88 -8.23 -8.23
C ARG A 84 8.45 -7.22 -9.29
N ALA A 85 8.82 -5.94 -9.17
CA ALA A 85 8.40 -4.91 -10.10
C ALA A 85 8.83 -5.22 -11.54
N ARG A 86 7.87 -5.23 -12.46
CA ARG A 86 8.05 -5.43 -13.90
C ARG A 86 7.51 -4.28 -14.74
N THR A 87 6.83 -3.34 -14.09
CA THR A 87 6.29 -2.13 -14.70
C THR A 87 6.70 -0.89 -13.91
N PRO A 88 6.75 0.30 -14.54
CA PRO A 88 7.00 1.55 -13.82
C PRO A 88 6.02 1.79 -12.66
N VAL A 89 4.75 1.42 -12.84
CA VAL A 89 3.71 1.55 -11.80
C VAL A 89 4.02 0.68 -10.58
N GLN A 90 4.46 -0.56 -10.79
CA GLN A 90 4.86 -1.44 -9.69
C GLN A 90 6.12 -0.93 -8.96
N ALA A 91 7.07 -0.37 -9.69
CA ALA A 91 8.24 0.26 -9.05
C ALA A 91 7.87 1.52 -8.27
N GLN A 92 6.90 2.31 -8.77
CA GLN A 92 6.36 3.45 -8.04
C GLN A 92 5.67 3.00 -6.74
N LEU A 93 4.90 1.91 -6.77
CA LEU A 93 4.26 1.35 -5.57
C LEU A 93 5.29 0.99 -4.50
N ALA A 94 6.38 0.31 -4.86
CA ALA A 94 7.48 0.01 -3.95
C ALA A 94 8.11 1.27 -3.34
N LYS A 95 8.23 2.35 -4.12
CA LYS A 95 8.68 3.65 -3.62
C LYS A 95 7.70 4.23 -2.60
N ASP A 96 6.40 4.19 -2.88
CA ASP A 96 5.38 4.74 -2.01
C ASP A 96 5.29 3.97 -0.69
N THR A 97 5.44 2.63 -0.73
CA THR A 97 5.58 1.78 0.46
C THR A 97 6.82 2.14 1.29
N ALA A 98 7.96 2.40 0.64
CA ALA A 98 9.16 2.85 1.33
C ALA A 98 9.01 4.24 1.96
N LEU A 99 8.32 5.16 1.29
CA LEU A 99 7.99 6.48 1.84
C LEU A 99 7.09 6.38 3.06
N GLU A 100 6.06 5.52 3.02
CA GLU A 100 5.20 5.24 4.18
C GLU A 100 6.04 4.74 5.37
N GLY A 101 6.97 3.80 5.14
CA GLY A 101 7.90 3.34 6.17
C GLY A 101 8.74 4.47 6.78
N LEU A 102 9.20 5.42 5.98
CA LEU A 102 9.93 6.59 6.46
C LEU A 102 9.06 7.55 7.29
N TYR A 103 7.76 7.65 7.02
CA TYR A 103 6.83 8.38 7.88
C TYR A 103 6.71 7.74 9.26
N TYR A 104 6.66 6.40 9.35
CA TYR A 104 6.72 5.70 10.64
C TYR A 104 8.04 5.95 11.39
N VAL A 105 9.18 5.94 10.70
CA VAL A 105 10.47 6.32 11.30
C VAL A 105 10.43 7.74 11.86
N ARG A 106 9.87 8.70 11.13
CA ARG A 106 9.71 10.09 11.61
C ARG A 106 8.82 10.16 12.85
N ALA A 107 7.74 9.39 12.87
CA ALA A 107 6.84 9.28 14.01
C ALA A 107 7.56 8.69 15.23
N ALA A 108 8.33 7.62 15.06
CA ALA A 108 9.15 7.04 16.13
C ALA A 108 10.16 8.05 16.69
N ARG A 109 10.87 8.78 15.82
CA ARG A 109 11.80 9.82 16.24
C ARG A 109 11.11 10.93 17.03
N SER A 110 9.93 11.37 16.57
CA SER A 110 9.12 12.37 17.27
C SER A 110 8.65 11.88 18.63
N ALA A 111 8.23 10.62 18.75
CA ALA A 111 7.83 10.01 20.01
C ALA A 111 8.98 9.99 21.03
N MET A 112 10.18 9.73 20.56
CA MET A 112 11.41 9.77 21.39
C MET A 112 11.93 11.18 21.66
N GLY A 113 11.28 12.24 21.20
CA GLY A 113 11.74 13.63 21.33
C GLY A 113 12.98 13.95 20.47
N LEU A 114 13.28 13.14 19.47
CA LEU A 114 14.38 13.36 18.53
C LEU A 114 13.90 14.24 17.36
N ASP A 115 14.86 14.85 16.66
CA ASP A 115 14.57 15.52 15.38
C ASP A 115 13.95 14.50 14.39
N PRO A 116 12.74 14.74 13.88
CA PRO A 116 12.09 13.84 12.92
C PRO A 116 12.83 13.72 11.59
N GLY A 117 13.77 14.60 11.32
CA GLY A 117 14.53 14.66 10.08
C GLY A 117 13.82 15.47 8.97
N PRO A 118 14.35 15.47 7.75
CA PRO A 118 13.82 16.26 6.65
C PRO A 118 12.40 15.87 6.28
N GLU A 119 11.67 16.82 5.70
CA GLU A 119 10.34 16.54 5.15
C GLU A 119 10.41 15.49 4.05
N LEU A 120 9.36 14.69 3.98
CA LEU A 120 9.18 13.65 2.98
C LEU A 120 8.16 14.10 1.93
N PRO A 121 8.29 13.64 0.68
CA PRO A 121 7.23 13.79 -0.30
C PRO A 121 5.94 13.15 0.20
N ALA A 122 4.80 13.78 -0.05
CA ALA A 122 3.50 13.18 0.26
C ALA A 122 3.30 11.87 -0.51
N THR A 123 2.68 10.89 0.14
CA THR A 123 2.22 9.67 -0.51
C THR A 123 0.85 9.87 -1.17
N PRO A 124 0.48 9.05 -2.16
CA PRO A 124 -0.82 9.17 -2.81
C PRO A 124 -1.98 9.18 -1.81
N GLY A 125 -2.88 10.16 -1.94
CA GLY A 125 -4.05 10.29 -1.08
C GLY A 125 -3.80 10.87 0.31
N GLN A 126 -2.55 11.09 0.73
CA GLN A 126 -2.21 11.62 2.05
C GLN A 126 -2.79 13.03 2.28
N ASP A 127 -2.68 13.91 1.29
CA ASP A 127 -3.20 15.29 1.38
C ASP A 127 -4.72 15.33 1.58
N ARG A 128 -5.44 14.34 1.05
CA ARG A 128 -6.91 14.23 1.12
C ARG A 128 -7.39 13.47 2.36
N ALA A 129 -6.54 12.64 2.93
CA ALA A 129 -6.88 11.85 4.10
C ALA A 129 -7.10 12.71 5.35
N GLY A 130 -6.56 13.91 5.39
CA GLY A 130 -6.63 14.79 6.54
C GLY A 130 -5.76 14.32 7.70
N ARG A 131 -5.97 14.92 8.87
CA ARG A 131 -5.21 14.59 10.07
C ARG A 131 -6.03 14.82 11.33
N VAL A 132 -5.68 14.11 12.38
CA VAL A 132 -6.17 14.35 13.74
C VAL A 132 -5.66 15.70 14.21
N THR A 133 -6.57 16.59 14.60
CA THR A 133 -6.28 17.94 15.08
C THR A 133 -6.64 18.18 16.54
N GLU A 134 -7.35 17.24 17.14
CA GLU A 134 -7.72 17.24 18.55
C GLU A 134 -7.76 15.80 19.07
N ASP A 135 -7.46 15.62 20.35
CA ASP A 135 -7.55 14.32 20.98
C ASP A 135 -9.03 14.00 21.22
N ARG A 136 -9.43 12.79 20.82
CA ARG A 136 -10.82 12.36 20.96
C ARG A 136 -10.88 10.88 21.32
N THR A 137 -11.79 10.56 22.25
CA THR A 137 -12.07 9.18 22.66
C THR A 137 -13.54 8.89 22.45
N VAL A 138 -13.83 7.73 21.87
CA VAL A 138 -15.18 7.26 21.57
C VAL A 138 -15.35 5.82 22.05
N GLU A 139 -16.59 5.42 22.28
CA GLU A 139 -16.93 4.03 22.61
C GLU A 139 -17.71 3.42 21.45
N VAL A 140 -17.19 2.34 20.88
CA VAL A 140 -17.78 1.63 19.75
C VAL A 140 -17.81 0.14 20.05
N ASP A 141 -18.99 -0.47 20.02
CA ASP A 141 -19.18 -1.90 20.29
C ASP A 141 -18.57 -2.35 21.64
N GLY A 142 -18.70 -1.46 22.69
CA GLY A 142 -18.17 -1.74 24.03
C GLY A 142 -16.63 -1.64 24.13
N ARG A 143 -15.96 -1.12 23.13
CA ARG A 143 -14.51 -0.84 23.13
C ARG A 143 -14.26 0.67 23.12
N THR A 144 -13.35 1.09 23.97
CA THR A 144 -12.89 2.49 23.99
C THR A 144 -11.78 2.67 22.97
N MET A 145 -12.00 3.56 22.01
CA MET A 145 -11.06 3.89 20.95
C MET A 145 -10.67 5.36 21.03
N SER A 146 -9.40 5.65 20.85
CA SER A 146 -8.88 7.02 20.93
C SER A 146 -8.07 7.37 19.69
N ALA A 147 -8.17 8.65 19.30
CA ALA A 147 -7.28 9.30 18.34
C ALA A 147 -6.64 10.51 19.01
N ALA A 148 -5.35 10.74 18.75
CA ALA A 148 -4.59 11.81 19.37
C ALA A 148 -3.66 12.51 18.35
N THR A 149 -3.33 13.75 18.67
CA THR A 149 -2.40 14.58 17.89
C THR A 149 -0.95 14.21 18.12
N GLY A 150 -0.66 13.53 19.24
CA GLY A 150 0.67 13.12 19.65
C GLY A 150 0.74 11.68 20.17
N PRO A 151 1.96 11.14 20.31
CA PRO A 151 2.18 9.79 20.82
C PRO A 151 1.88 9.70 22.32
N SER A 152 1.32 8.56 22.75
CA SER A 152 1.19 8.18 24.16
C SER A 152 1.08 6.66 24.28
N ASP A 153 1.26 6.13 25.50
CA ASP A 153 1.05 4.71 25.77
C ASP A 153 -0.40 4.26 25.49
N GLN A 154 -1.35 5.20 25.48
CA GLN A 154 -2.76 4.94 25.18
C GLN A 154 -3.07 5.02 23.68
N THR A 155 -2.23 5.68 22.90
CA THR A 155 -2.34 5.85 21.45
C THR A 155 -1.00 5.56 20.78
N PRO A 156 -0.51 4.30 20.85
CA PRO A 156 0.81 3.94 20.36
C PRO A 156 0.88 3.76 18.84
N HIS A 157 -0.27 3.57 18.17
CA HIS A 157 -0.31 3.28 16.74
C HIS A 157 -0.35 4.54 15.91
N TYR A 158 0.71 4.84 15.22
CA TYR A 158 0.75 5.94 14.26
C TYR A 158 0.19 5.50 12.90
N TYR A 159 -0.49 6.40 12.21
CA TYR A 159 -0.79 6.28 10.79
C TYR A 159 -0.42 7.59 10.07
N PRO A 160 0.33 7.51 8.94
CA PRO A 160 0.78 8.73 8.24
C PRO A 160 -0.30 9.45 7.44
N GLY A 161 -1.49 8.90 7.37
CA GLY A 161 -2.57 9.35 6.50
C GLY A 161 -2.45 8.75 5.10
N GLY A 162 -3.57 8.50 4.47
CA GLY A 162 -3.61 7.92 3.13
C GLY A 162 -4.93 7.20 2.84
N VAL A 163 -4.96 6.42 1.78
CA VAL A 163 -6.14 5.66 1.36
C VAL A 163 -5.95 4.18 1.68
N VAL A 164 -6.89 3.60 2.41
CA VAL A 164 -6.93 2.18 2.74
C VAL A 164 -8.21 1.58 2.15
N ALA A 165 -8.08 0.60 1.28
CA ALA A 165 -9.21 -0.04 0.61
C ALA A 165 -10.25 0.98 0.08
N GLY A 166 -9.75 1.98 -0.67
CA GLY A 166 -10.57 3.02 -1.30
C GLY A 166 -11.11 4.11 -0.37
N ARG A 167 -10.74 4.12 0.92
CA ARG A 167 -11.23 5.13 1.87
C ARG A 167 -10.10 5.88 2.56
N PRO A 168 -10.24 7.19 2.78
CA PRO A 168 -9.22 7.99 3.42
C PRO A 168 -9.17 7.72 4.92
N VAL A 169 -7.96 7.52 5.44
CA VAL A 169 -7.68 7.38 6.87
C VAL A 169 -6.82 8.55 7.31
N PRO A 170 -7.26 9.37 8.27
CA PRO A 170 -6.52 10.55 8.72
C PRO A 170 -5.17 10.22 9.34
N ALA A 171 -4.19 11.10 9.16
CA ALA A 171 -2.90 11.01 9.86
C ALA A 171 -3.08 11.27 11.36
N GLY A 172 -2.47 10.46 12.20
CA GLY A 172 -2.56 10.63 13.65
C GLY A 172 -2.07 9.43 14.44
N TRP A 173 -2.24 9.52 15.77
CA TRP A 173 -1.94 8.46 16.71
C TRP A 173 -3.24 7.84 17.23
N TYR A 174 -3.28 6.52 17.35
CA TYR A 174 -4.49 5.77 17.65
C TYR A 174 -4.26 4.74 18.74
N SER A 175 -5.29 4.45 19.51
CA SER A 175 -5.24 3.35 20.50
C SER A 175 -5.20 1.97 19.83
N GLU A 176 -5.82 1.84 18.66
CA GLU A 176 -5.88 0.61 17.88
C GLU A 176 -5.77 0.94 16.38
N PRO A 177 -5.14 0.07 15.57
CA PRO A 177 -5.05 0.24 14.11
C PRO A 177 -6.37 -0.20 13.45
N TRP A 178 -7.45 0.56 13.62
CA TRP A 178 -8.80 0.24 13.18
C TRP A 178 -8.96 0.05 11.66
N TRP A 179 -7.98 0.52 10.88
CA TRP A 179 -7.90 0.33 9.43
C TRP A 179 -7.22 -1.00 9.03
N ALA A 180 -6.53 -1.70 9.95
CA ALA A 180 -5.69 -2.84 9.64
C ALA A 180 -6.48 -3.99 8.99
N SER A 181 -7.70 -4.25 9.45
CA SER A 181 -8.55 -5.29 8.87
C SER A 181 -8.94 -4.98 7.42
N ALA A 182 -9.21 -3.70 7.11
CA ALA A 182 -9.51 -3.26 5.76
C ALA A 182 -8.26 -3.29 4.87
N LEU A 183 -7.09 -2.97 5.41
CA LEU A 183 -5.82 -3.08 4.70
C LEU A 183 -5.52 -4.54 4.32
N ALA A 184 -5.79 -5.49 5.21
CA ALA A 184 -5.51 -6.90 4.98
C ALA A 184 -6.54 -7.59 4.06
N SER A 185 -7.82 -7.25 4.18
CA SER A 185 -8.92 -7.92 3.48
C SER A 185 -9.47 -7.16 2.27
N GLY A 186 -9.12 -5.89 2.13
CA GLY A 186 -9.73 -4.99 1.14
C GLY A 186 -11.17 -4.58 1.46
N VAL A 187 -11.72 -4.99 2.61
CA VAL A 187 -13.13 -4.78 2.98
C VAL A 187 -13.26 -4.05 4.30
N TRP A 188 -14.07 -2.99 4.31
CA TRP A 188 -14.39 -2.24 5.52
C TRP A 188 -15.59 -2.84 6.26
N MET A 189 -15.44 -3.04 7.56
CA MET A 189 -16.54 -3.47 8.41
C MET A 189 -17.46 -2.30 8.79
N MET A 190 -18.72 -2.59 9.09
CA MET A 190 -19.71 -1.59 9.50
C MET A 190 -19.28 -0.84 10.78
N SER A 191 -18.64 -1.54 11.72
CA SER A 191 -18.11 -0.94 12.95
C SER A 191 -17.05 0.12 12.68
N SER A 192 -16.20 -0.08 11.66
CA SER A 192 -15.19 0.91 11.26
C SER A 192 -15.82 2.20 10.72
N MET A 193 -16.95 2.09 10.02
CA MET A 193 -17.70 3.26 9.54
C MET A 193 -18.33 4.04 10.70
N MET A 194 -18.93 3.32 11.65
CA MET A 194 -19.50 3.91 12.85
C MET A 194 -18.43 4.60 13.69
N MET A 195 -17.31 3.92 13.90
CA MET A 195 -16.16 4.47 14.60
C MET A 195 -15.63 5.73 13.91
N PHE A 196 -15.47 5.70 12.58
CA PHE A 196 -15.03 6.87 11.82
C PHE A 196 -15.94 8.07 12.06
N ASN A 197 -17.25 7.88 11.95
CA ASN A 197 -18.20 8.98 12.14
C ASN A 197 -18.16 9.54 13.56
N MET A 198 -18.08 8.69 14.58
CA MET A 198 -17.98 9.14 15.96
C MET A 198 -16.65 9.84 16.26
N MET A 199 -15.55 9.32 15.71
CA MET A 199 -14.21 9.82 15.97
C MET A 199 -13.92 11.14 15.25
N PHE A 200 -14.37 11.30 14.01
CA PHE A 200 -13.91 12.39 13.13
C PHE A 200 -14.98 13.41 12.77
N ALA A 201 -16.27 13.19 13.13
CA ALA A 201 -17.32 14.15 12.84
C ALA A 201 -16.98 15.54 13.39
N GLY A 202 -16.96 16.55 12.52
CA GLY A 202 -16.68 17.94 12.87
C GLY A 202 -15.22 18.23 13.25
N MET A 203 -14.30 17.29 13.07
CA MET A 203 -12.87 17.53 13.31
C MET A 203 -12.29 18.41 12.20
N ALA A 204 -11.71 19.56 12.56
CA ALA A 204 -11.25 20.56 11.58
C ALA A 204 -10.18 20.05 10.59
N GLY A 205 -9.42 19.03 11.00
CA GLY A 205 -8.39 18.42 10.15
C GLY A 205 -8.91 17.32 9.21
N VAL A 206 -10.20 16.99 9.24
CA VAL A 206 -10.84 15.97 8.42
C VAL A 206 -11.95 16.62 7.61
N GLY A 207 -11.66 16.91 6.34
CA GLY A 207 -12.51 17.74 5.48
C GLY A 207 -13.68 17.00 4.81
N TYR A 208 -14.01 15.78 5.25
CA TYR A 208 -15.07 14.93 4.68
C TYR A 208 -15.90 14.29 5.78
N SER A 209 -17.14 13.95 5.45
CA SER A 209 -18.12 13.38 6.38
C SER A 209 -17.99 11.85 6.50
N GLY A 210 -18.72 11.26 7.48
CA GLY A 210 -18.86 9.81 7.57
C GLY A 210 -19.59 9.19 6.37
N GLU A 211 -20.48 9.95 5.72
CA GLU A 211 -21.15 9.52 4.48
C GLU A 211 -20.15 9.48 3.31
N ASP A 212 -19.31 10.50 3.19
CA ASP A 212 -18.23 10.55 2.19
C ASP A 212 -17.24 9.41 2.42
N PHE A 213 -16.86 9.16 3.67
CA PHE A 213 -16.03 8.01 4.02
C PHE A 213 -16.69 6.69 3.62
N ALA A 214 -17.99 6.52 3.91
CA ALA A 214 -18.74 5.31 3.58
C ALA A 214 -18.86 5.09 2.07
N ALA A 215 -18.99 6.17 1.31
CA ALA A 215 -19.06 6.15 -0.15
C ALA A 215 -17.69 5.97 -0.83
N GLY A 216 -16.59 6.05 -0.09
CA GLY A 216 -15.25 6.06 -0.67
C GLY A 216 -14.86 7.41 -1.28
N VAL A 217 -15.62 8.46 -1.04
CA VAL A 217 -15.50 9.80 -1.67
C VAL A 217 -14.40 10.66 -1.03
N GLY A 218 -13.53 10.08 -0.26
CA GLY A 218 -12.25 10.73 0.06
C GLY A 218 -11.33 10.84 -1.17
N GLU A 219 -11.72 10.23 -2.26
CA GLU A 219 -11.27 10.53 -3.61
C GLU A 219 -12.02 11.71 -4.19
N GLY A 220 -12.20 12.78 -3.43
CA GLY A 220 -12.94 13.95 -3.84
C GLY A 220 -12.55 14.42 -5.22
N GLY A 221 -13.38 14.10 -6.23
CA GLY A 221 -13.48 14.79 -7.48
C GLY A 221 -12.21 15.17 -8.21
N ALA A 222 -11.10 14.45 -8.05
CA ALA A 222 -10.04 14.49 -9.02
C ALA A 222 -10.42 13.50 -10.09
N ASP A 223 -11.08 14.02 -11.06
CA ASP A 223 -11.08 13.65 -12.46
C ASP A 223 -10.08 12.53 -12.78
N VAL A 224 -10.48 11.28 -12.54
CA VAL A 224 -9.91 10.12 -13.25
C VAL A 224 -10.43 10.13 -14.70
N GLY A 225 -10.92 11.27 -15.16
CA GLY A 225 -11.49 11.51 -16.47
C GLY A 225 -10.48 11.72 -17.58
N ASP A 226 -9.17 11.71 -17.33
CA ASP A 226 -8.22 11.96 -18.43
C ASP A 226 -7.00 11.01 -18.50
N VAL A 227 -7.10 9.80 -17.96
CA VAL A 227 -6.23 8.69 -18.37
C VAL A 227 -6.98 7.64 -19.20
N GLY A 228 -8.18 7.96 -19.64
CA GLY A 228 -9.03 7.15 -20.52
C GLY A 228 -8.96 7.56 -21.98
N GLY A 229 -7.88 8.16 -22.43
CA GLY A 229 -7.59 8.40 -23.84
C GLY A 229 -6.74 7.26 -24.39
N ASP A 230 -7.38 6.36 -25.15
CA ASP A 230 -6.75 5.45 -26.09
C ASP A 230 -6.02 4.20 -25.52
N MET A 231 -6.81 3.33 -24.88
CA MET A 231 -6.49 1.90 -24.88
C MET A 231 -7.71 1.14 -25.39
N GLY A 232 -7.65 0.85 -26.69
CA GLY A 232 -8.59 -0.03 -27.38
C GLY A 232 -8.74 -1.37 -26.70
N GLY A 233 -9.98 -1.86 -26.70
CA GLY A 233 -10.50 -3.06 -26.11
C GLY A 233 -9.54 -4.23 -25.90
N GLY A 234 -9.42 -4.62 -24.67
CA GLY A 234 -8.90 -5.88 -24.20
C GLY A 234 -9.57 -6.14 -22.86
N ASP A 235 -10.48 -7.09 -22.84
CA ASP A 235 -11.04 -7.69 -21.64
C ASP A 235 -9.90 -8.22 -20.77
N ASP A 236 -9.51 -7.49 -19.74
CA ASP A 236 -8.73 -8.06 -18.66
C ASP A 236 -9.10 -7.39 -17.35
N GLY A 237 -9.71 -8.22 -16.53
CA GLY A 237 -10.27 -7.93 -15.23
C GLY A 237 -9.32 -7.29 -14.24
N GLY A 238 -9.94 -6.52 -13.39
CA GLY A 238 -9.59 -5.99 -12.08
C GLY A 238 -8.20 -6.24 -11.53
N PHE A 239 -7.47 -5.15 -11.38
CA PHE A 239 -6.12 -5.10 -10.76
C PHE A 239 -6.09 -5.46 -9.26
N PHE A 240 -7.24 -5.70 -8.65
CA PHE A 240 -7.38 -6.17 -7.28
C PHE A 240 -8.13 -7.50 -7.18
N ASP A 241 -7.90 -8.44 -8.10
CA ASP A 241 -8.36 -9.80 -7.88
C ASP A 241 -7.22 -10.64 -7.26
N GLY A 242 -7.39 -10.89 -5.99
CA GLY A 242 -6.96 -12.00 -5.16
C GLY A 242 -5.74 -12.83 -5.54
N GLY A 243 -4.56 -12.24 -5.67
CA GLY A 243 -3.36 -12.98 -6.02
C GLY A 243 -2.27 -13.10 -4.95
N LEU A 244 -2.59 -12.90 -3.67
CA LEU A 244 -1.56 -13.05 -2.63
C LEU A 244 -1.70 -14.33 -1.77
N LEU A 245 -2.79 -15.09 -1.90
CA LEU A 245 -2.95 -16.40 -1.25
C LEU A 245 -3.80 -17.31 -2.15
N GLY A 246 -3.23 -17.99 -3.10
CA GLY A 246 -3.90 -18.98 -3.90
C GLY A 246 -2.95 -20.04 -4.39
N GLY A 247 -2.74 -21.07 -3.59
CA GLY A 247 -2.09 -22.31 -4.00
C GLY A 247 -2.95 -23.07 -4.99
N ASP A 248 -2.27 -23.63 -5.96
CA ASP A 248 -2.63 -24.68 -6.87
C ASP A 248 -3.56 -25.72 -6.25
N GLY A 249 -4.72 -26.01 -6.86
CA GLY A 249 -5.66 -26.99 -6.44
C GLY A 249 -6.36 -27.63 -7.64
N GLY A 250 -5.78 -28.70 -8.12
CA GLY A 250 -6.31 -29.58 -9.14
C GLY A 250 -7.63 -30.29 -8.77
N ASP A 251 -8.39 -30.61 -9.78
CA ASP A 251 -9.60 -31.40 -9.85
C ASP A 251 -9.59 -32.68 -9.01
N GLY A 252 -10.73 -33.00 -8.36
CA GLY A 252 -10.99 -34.30 -7.81
C GLY A 252 -12.24 -34.33 -6.93
N GLY A 253 -13.38 -34.70 -7.50
CA GLY A 253 -14.65 -34.88 -6.79
C GLY A 253 -14.63 -35.98 -5.72
N GLY A 254 -15.53 -35.89 -4.74
CA GLY A 254 -15.78 -36.96 -3.77
C GLY A 254 -16.48 -36.49 -2.50
N ASP A 255 -17.69 -36.91 -2.41
CA ASP A 255 -18.72 -36.82 -1.40
C ASP A 255 -18.31 -37.10 0.06
N ALA A 256 -19.15 -36.59 0.98
CA ALA A 256 -19.44 -37.04 2.34
C ALA A 256 -18.78 -36.33 3.52
N GLY A 257 -19.57 -35.53 4.22
CA GLY A 257 -19.93 -35.68 5.64
C GLY A 257 -18.91 -35.40 6.72
N GLY A 258 -19.27 -34.49 7.62
CA GLY A 258 -18.88 -34.63 9.02
C GLY A 258 -18.14 -33.50 9.68
N ASP A 259 -18.89 -32.82 10.56
CA ASP A 259 -18.47 -32.30 11.87
C ASP A 259 -17.25 -31.40 12.04
N GLY A 260 -17.57 -30.20 12.43
CA GLY A 260 -17.19 -29.56 13.70
C GLY A 260 -15.72 -29.49 14.08
N GLY A 261 -15.19 -28.31 14.12
CA GLY A 261 -13.97 -28.10 14.88
C GLY A 261 -13.31 -26.76 14.58
N GLY A 262 -13.59 -25.79 15.45
CA GLY A 262 -12.99 -24.47 15.42
C GLY A 262 -11.46 -24.53 15.38
N PHE A 263 -10.89 -23.70 14.54
CA PHE A 263 -9.47 -23.49 14.44
C PHE A 263 -9.14 -22.02 14.68
N PHE A 264 -9.51 -21.52 15.86
CA PHE A 264 -8.94 -20.34 16.47
C PHE A 264 -8.80 -20.61 17.97
N ASP A 265 -7.82 -21.39 18.33
CA ASP A 265 -7.32 -21.40 19.70
C ASP A 265 -5.80 -21.27 19.67
N GLY A 266 -5.34 -20.23 20.32
CA GLY A 266 -4.15 -20.28 21.10
C GLY A 266 -2.85 -19.83 20.48
N GLY A 267 -2.46 -18.59 20.78
CA GLY A 267 -1.18 -18.46 21.42
C GLY A 267 0.02 -18.22 20.53
N LEU A 268 0.21 -16.98 20.14
CA LEU A 268 1.53 -16.52 19.71
C LEU A 268 2.12 -15.47 20.65
N PHE A 269 1.84 -15.62 21.97
CA PHE A 269 2.61 -14.99 23.03
C PHE A 269 2.90 -16.04 24.08
N GLY A 270 3.90 -16.87 23.82
CA GLY A 270 4.50 -17.82 24.75
C GLY A 270 5.73 -17.20 25.39
N ASP A 271 5.53 -16.86 26.64
CA ASP A 271 6.50 -16.73 27.70
C ASP A 271 7.70 -17.69 27.50
N GLY A 272 8.88 -17.14 27.30
CA GLY A 272 10.16 -17.84 27.20
C GLY A 272 11.14 -17.35 28.26
N GLY A 273 10.82 -17.57 29.51
CA GLY A 273 11.79 -17.47 30.58
C GLY A 273 12.80 -18.61 30.54
N GLY A 274 14.07 -18.24 30.67
CA GLY A 274 15.01 -19.09 31.38
C GLY A 274 16.09 -19.79 30.57
N LEU A 275 17.31 -19.58 31.04
CA LEU A 275 18.54 -20.34 30.94
C LEU A 275 19.56 -19.89 29.89
N PHE A 276 20.45 -19.02 30.33
CA PHE A 276 21.89 -19.31 30.21
C PHE A 276 22.62 -18.69 31.41
N ASP A 277 22.94 -19.58 32.33
CA ASP A 277 24.03 -19.46 33.31
C ASP A 277 25.34 -19.73 32.55
N PHE A 278 26.24 -18.76 32.49
CA PHE A 278 27.70 -18.82 32.63
C PHE A 278 28.28 -17.42 32.45
#